data_121c379c2af5dafcd29216048a00b562
#
_entry.id   121c379c2af5dafcd29216048a00b562
#
_cell.length_a   1.000
_cell.length_b   1.000
_cell.length_c   1.000
_cell.angle_alpha   90.00
_cell.angle_beta   90.00
_cell.angle_gamma   90.00
#
_symmetry.space_group_name_H-M   'P 1'
#
loop_
_entity.id
_entity.type
_entity.pdbx_description
1 polymer ?
#
loop_
_entity_poly.entity_id
_entity_poly.type
_entity_poly.pdbx_seq_one_letter_code
_entity_poly.pdbx_strand_id
1 'polypeptide(L)'
;DIMPYESYYLSGRVFQAPLAAVRGFMKEVGLEKKEGQLPEPEDTLGFELEIMNWMISKQTSTEDSETEEQWLDLQARFLKKHLLVWGPTCAQEIESAPHAEFYKGTGKLLRGFLELEKQLFHDRGPEKIESLQTLRKRYGSRKEWKGPLFEAGNENKADS
;
A
#
# COMPACT_ATOMS: atom_id res chain seq x y z
N ASP A 1 11.25 -9.14 -10.14
CA ASP A 1 10.12 -9.52 -9.26
C ASP A 1 9.48 -8.26 -8.66
N ILE A 2 8.15 -8.21 -8.63
CA ILE A 2 7.40 -7.11 -8.02
C ILE A 2 7.35 -7.36 -6.51
N MET A 3 7.70 -6.33 -5.74
CA MET A 3 7.68 -6.35 -4.27
C MET A 3 6.55 -5.45 -3.78
N PRO A 4 5.32 -5.98 -3.58
CA PRO A 4 4.13 -5.17 -3.33
C PRO A 4 4.04 -4.72 -1.85
N TYR A 5 5.03 -3.97 -1.40
CA TYR A 5 5.15 -3.42 -0.05
C TYR A 5 5.29 -1.90 -0.09
N GLU A 6 4.51 -1.16 0.69
CA GLU A 6 4.63 0.29 0.79
C GLU A 6 6.05 0.71 1.17
N SER A 7 6.62 0.08 2.20
CA SER A 7 8.00 0.34 2.63
C SER A 7 9.01 0.22 1.49
N TYR A 8 8.84 -0.76 0.61
CA TYR A 8 9.73 -0.96 -0.53
C TYR A 8 9.62 0.18 -1.54
N TYR A 9 8.40 0.62 -1.88
CA TYR A 9 8.19 1.73 -2.81
C TYR A 9 8.69 3.07 -2.26
N LEU A 10 8.60 3.29 -0.95
CA LEU A 10 8.97 4.55 -0.31
C LEU A 10 10.45 4.64 0.11
N SER A 11 11.06 3.51 0.46
CA SER A 11 12.43 3.50 1.01
C SER A 11 13.41 2.55 0.29
N GLY A 12 12.90 1.73 -0.63
CA GLY A 12 13.68 0.68 -1.29
C GLY A 12 13.97 -0.54 -0.41
N ARG A 13 13.37 -0.61 0.78
CA ARG A 13 13.53 -1.70 1.75
C ARG A 13 12.20 -2.05 2.41
N VAL A 14 12.02 -3.32 2.75
CA VAL A 14 10.89 -3.77 3.58
C VAL A 14 11.14 -3.50 5.06
N PHE A 15 10.10 -3.57 5.88
CA PHE A 15 10.16 -3.37 7.35
C PHE A 15 10.71 -2.01 7.78
N GLN A 16 10.27 -0.93 7.12
CA GLN A 16 10.71 0.44 7.39
C GLN A 16 9.59 1.29 8.03
N ALA A 17 9.85 2.60 8.16
CA ALA A 17 8.91 3.56 8.75
C ALA A 17 7.48 3.52 8.17
N PRO A 18 7.23 3.28 6.86
CA PRO A 18 5.88 3.11 6.36
C PRO A 18 5.11 1.98 7.02
N LEU A 19 5.73 0.81 7.27
CA LEU A 19 5.09 -0.27 8.02
C LEU A 19 4.68 0.17 9.43
N ALA A 20 5.54 0.93 10.12
CA ALA A 20 5.21 1.48 11.44
C ALA A 20 4.01 2.45 11.37
N ALA A 21 3.89 3.22 10.28
CA ALA A 21 2.76 4.12 10.06
C ALA A 21 1.45 3.34 9.84
N VAL A 22 1.47 2.28 9.02
CA VAL A 22 0.31 1.38 8.84
C VAL A 22 -0.12 0.76 10.16
N ARG A 23 0.82 0.20 10.93
CA ARG A 23 0.54 -0.37 12.27
C ARG A 23 -0.02 0.67 13.25
N GLY A 24 0.49 1.90 13.20
CA GLY A 24 -0.02 3.01 14.00
C GLY A 24 -1.47 3.35 13.66
N PHE A 25 -1.81 3.38 12.38
CA PHE A 25 -3.18 3.57 11.92
C PHE A 25 -4.09 2.41 12.37
N MET A 26 -3.65 1.16 12.20
CA MET A 26 -4.42 -0.02 12.65
C MET A 26 -4.74 0.07 14.14
N LYS A 27 -3.74 0.42 14.97
CA LYS A 27 -3.93 0.61 16.41
C LYS A 27 -4.93 1.73 16.72
N GLU A 28 -4.86 2.84 15.99
CA GLU A 28 -5.78 3.99 16.16
C GLU A 28 -7.24 3.57 15.91
N VAL A 29 -7.50 2.77 14.88
CA VAL A 29 -8.86 2.32 14.52
C VAL A 29 -9.29 1.06 15.27
N GLY A 30 -8.46 0.49 16.13
CA GLY A 30 -8.77 -0.72 16.90
C GLY A 30 -8.69 -2.02 16.09
N LEU A 31 -7.92 -2.03 15.00
CA LEU A 31 -7.68 -3.22 14.18
C LEU A 31 -6.41 -3.92 14.64
N GLU A 32 -6.53 -5.19 14.96
CA GLU A 32 -5.40 -6.03 15.36
C GLU A 32 -5.24 -7.21 14.40
N LYS A 33 -3.99 -7.53 14.08
CA LYS A 33 -3.66 -8.72 13.32
C LYS A 33 -3.87 -9.95 14.21
N LYS A 34 -4.62 -10.94 13.72
CA LYS A 34 -4.83 -12.19 14.46
C LYS A 34 -3.52 -12.98 14.54
N GLU A 35 -3.23 -13.52 15.72
CA GLU A 35 -2.13 -14.46 15.89
C GLU A 35 -2.32 -15.70 15.01
N GLY A 36 -1.24 -16.19 14.41
CA GLY A 36 -1.26 -17.37 13.52
C GLY A 36 -1.68 -17.09 12.08
N GLN A 37 -1.97 -15.86 11.70
CA GLN A 37 -2.07 -15.46 10.30
C GLN A 37 -0.69 -15.30 9.67
N LEU A 38 -0.67 -15.33 8.32
CA LEU A 38 0.55 -15.25 7.51
C LEU A 38 1.57 -14.24 8.07
N PRO A 39 2.85 -14.57 8.09
CA PRO A 39 3.90 -13.70 8.64
C PRO A 39 4.16 -12.44 7.79
N GLU A 40 3.32 -12.15 6.82
CA GLU A 40 3.45 -10.98 5.96
C GLU A 40 3.27 -9.67 6.74
N PRO A 41 4.11 -8.66 6.45
CA PRO A 41 3.95 -7.34 7.03
C PRO A 41 2.67 -6.65 6.57
N GLU A 42 2.15 -5.75 7.40
CA GLU A 42 0.85 -5.11 7.22
C GLU A 42 0.85 -4.02 6.14
N ASP A 43 2.00 -3.68 5.59
CA ASP A 43 2.16 -2.73 4.48
C ASP A 43 2.28 -3.42 3.10
N THR A 44 1.75 -4.64 2.98
CA THR A 44 1.55 -5.28 1.67
C THR A 44 0.30 -4.75 0.99
N LEU A 45 0.27 -4.78 -0.34
CA LEU A 45 -0.91 -4.40 -1.11
C LEU A 45 -2.16 -5.15 -0.65
N GLY A 46 -2.06 -6.46 -0.46
CA GLY A 46 -3.18 -7.29 -0.01
C GLY A 46 -3.66 -6.88 1.38
N PHE A 47 -2.74 -6.63 2.30
CA PHE A 47 -3.09 -6.25 3.67
C PHE A 47 -3.72 -4.85 3.74
N GLU A 48 -3.20 -3.88 3.00
CA GLU A 48 -3.79 -2.53 2.93
C GLU A 48 -5.19 -2.54 2.31
N LEU A 49 -5.43 -3.38 1.30
CA LEU A 49 -6.77 -3.61 0.76
C LEU A 49 -7.71 -4.26 1.79
N GLU A 50 -7.21 -5.19 2.61
CA GLU A 50 -7.98 -5.79 3.72
C GLU A 50 -8.31 -4.76 4.80
N ILE A 51 -7.41 -3.81 5.12
CA ILE A 51 -7.71 -2.71 6.03
C ILE A 51 -8.87 -1.86 5.48
N MET A 52 -8.85 -1.53 4.19
CA MET A 52 -9.95 -0.81 3.53
C MET A 52 -11.25 -1.60 3.60
N ASN A 53 -11.23 -2.88 3.27
CA ASN A 53 -12.40 -3.76 3.34
C ASN A 53 -12.99 -3.84 4.75
N TRP A 54 -12.14 -3.92 5.77
CA TRP A 54 -12.58 -3.93 7.16
C TRP A 54 -13.27 -2.62 7.56
N MET A 55 -12.72 -1.46 7.17
CA MET A 55 -13.34 -0.15 7.44
C MET A 55 -14.68 0.00 6.71
N ILE A 56 -14.78 -0.46 5.47
CA ILE A 56 -16.05 -0.49 4.70
C ILE A 56 -17.07 -1.36 5.42
N SER A 57 -16.67 -2.52 5.95
CA SER A 57 -17.55 -3.39 6.73
C SER A 57 -18.08 -2.70 7.99
N LYS A 58 -17.25 -1.90 8.68
CA LYS A 58 -17.66 -1.10 9.83
C LYS A 58 -18.63 0.00 9.44
N GLN A 59 -18.34 0.72 8.37
CA GLN A 59 -19.20 1.77 7.84
C GLN A 59 -20.60 1.21 7.48
N THR A 60 -20.64 0.11 6.73
CA THR A 60 -21.91 -0.46 6.23
C THR A 60 -22.72 -1.17 7.32
N SER A 61 -22.13 -1.52 8.44
CA SER A 61 -22.81 -2.17 9.57
C SER A 61 -23.30 -1.20 10.64
N THR A 62 -23.04 0.10 10.52
CA THR A 62 -23.58 1.11 11.44
C THR A 62 -24.88 1.70 10.93
N GLU A 63 -25.80 1.98 11.84
CA GLU A 63 -27.05 2.72 11.56
C GLU A 63 -26.95 4.21 11.96
N ASP A 64 -25.85 4.57 12.62
CA ASP A 64 -25.59 5.92 13.09
C ASP A 64 -24.83 6.71 12.02
N SER A 65 -25.43 7.78 11.52
CA SER A 65 -24.87 8.55 10.42
C SER A 65 -23.58 9.31 10.79
N GLU A 66 -23.41 9.71 12.05
CA GLU A 66 -22.18 10.34 12.51
C GLU A 66 -21.01 9.33 12.51
N THR A 67 -21.27 8.14 12.99
CA THR A 67 -20.32 7.03 12.96
C THR A 67 -19.98 6.61 11.52
N GLU A 68 -20.97 6.60 10.62
CA GLU A 68 -20.74 6.34 9.20
C GLU A 68 -19.78 7.37 8.58
N GLU A 69 -20.01 8.66 8.81
CA GLU A 69 -19.15 9.74 8.34
C GLU A 69 -17.72 9.61 8.88
N GLN A 70 -17.55 9.24 10.16
CA GLN A 70 -16.24 8.99 10.73
C GLN A 70 -15.48 7.85 10.02
N TRP A 71 -16.17 6.76 9.67
CA TRP A 71 -15.57 5.68 8.91
C TRP A 71 -15.17 6.08 7.48
N LEU A 72 -15.97 6.91 6.83
CA LEU A 72 -15.64 7.46 5.51
C LEU A 72 -14.40 8.37 5.58
N ASP A 73 -14.25 9.17 6.62
CA ASP A 73 -13.07 10.01 6.83
C ASP A 73 -11.80 9.18 7.10
N LEU A 74 -11.94 8.10 7.87
CA LEU A 74 -10.84 7.16 8.12
C LEU A 74 -10.41 6.45 6.84
N GLN A 75 -11.36 5.99 6.01
CA GLN A 75 -11.08 5.39 4.70
C GLN A 75 -10.35 6.38 3.80
N ALA A 76 -10.84 7.61 3.68
CA ALA A 76 -10.21 8.65 2.87
C ALA A 76 -8.77 8.94 3.32
N ARG A 77 -8.55 9.02 4.64
CA ARG A 77 -7.22 9.27 5.21
C ARG A 77 -6.26 8.13 4.92
N PHE A 78 -6.67 6.88 5.14
CA PHE A 78 -5.83 5.72 4.87
C PHE A 78 -5.51 5.60 3.38
N LEU A 79 -6.52 5.70 2.54
CA LEU A 79 -6.39 5.63 1.09
C LEU A 79 -5.38 6.66 0.57
N LYS A 80 -5.52 7.93 0.96
CA LYS A 80 -4.68 9.04 0.47
C LYS A 80 -3.28 9.07 1.06
N LYS A 81 -3.09 8.53 2.26
CA LYS A 81 -1.75 8.49 2.90
C LYS A 81 -0.96 7.22 2.59
N HIS A 82 -1.62 6.15 2.17
CA HIS A 82 -1.03 4.85 1.92
C HIS A 82 -1.31 4.38 0.49
N LEU A 83 -2.40 3.71 0.22
CA LEU A 83 -2.68 3.04 -1.07
C LEU A 83 -2.52 3.93 -2.31
N LEU A 84 -3.01 5.18 -2.30
CA LEU A 84 -2.89 6.08 -3.46
C LEU A 84 -1.48 6.65 -3.65
N VAL A 85 -0.61 6.52 -2.68
CA VAL A 85 0.78 6.99 -2.78
C VAL A 85 1.61 6.07 -3.68
N TRP A 86 1.53 4.77 -3.46
CA TRP A 86 2.38 3.78 -4.11
C TRP A 86 1.60 2.78 -4.99
N GLY A 87 0.34 2.53 -4.67
CA GLY A 87 -0.52 1.57 -5.36
C GLY A 87 -0.61 1.79 -6.87
N PRO A 88 -0.78 3.03 -7.38
CA PRO A 88 -0.80 3.28 -8.83
C PRO A 88 0.48 2.85 -9.53
N THR A 89 1.66 3.09 -8.92
CA THR A 89 2.95 2.64 -9.45
C THR A 89 3.06 1.11 -9.43
N CYS A 90 2.65 0.49 -8.32
CA CYS A 90 2.61 -0.97 -8.22
C CYS A 90 1.67 -1.59 -9.28
N ALA A 91 0.48 -1.03 -9.47
CA ALA A 91 -0.46 -1.49 -10.48
C ALA A 91 0.12 -1.41 -11.90
N GLN A 92 0.82 -0.32 -12.21
CA GLN A 92 1.50 -0.15 -13.51
C GLN A 92 2.62 -1.17 -13.71
N GLU A 93 3.40 -1.47 -12.67
CA GLU A 93 4.45 -2.50 -12.74
C GLU A 93 3.84 -3.90 -12.95
N ILE A 94 2.75 -4.22 -12.27
CA ILE A 94 2.02 -5.48 -12.46
C ILE A 94 1.48 -5.58 -13.89
N GLU A 95 0.89 -4.50 -14.42
CA GLU A 95 0.37 -4.44 -15.78
C GLU A 95 1.47 -4.62 -16.84
N SER A 96 2.66 -4.12 -16.55
CA SER A 96 3.81 -4.12 -17.47
C SER A 96 4.70 -5.36 -17.31
N ALA A 97 4.41 -6.24 -16.35
CA ALA A 97 5.25 -7.40 -16.05
C ALA A 97 5.37 -8.34 -17.27
N PRO A 98 6.58 -8.66 -17.74
CA PRO A 98 6.76 -9.60 -18.84
C PRO A 98 6.30 -11.00 -18.43
N HIS A 99 5.80 -11.76 -19.39
CA HIS A 99 5.41 -13.18 -19.22
C HIS A 99 4.25 -13.50 -18.26
N ALA A 100 3.47 -12.50 -17.85
CA ALA A 100 2.40 -12.68 -16.88
C ALA A 100 1.06 -12.12 -17.38
N GLU A 101 0.50 -12.70 -18.46
CA GLU A 101 -0.76 -12.23 -19.06
C GLU A 101 -1.92 -12.14 -18.07
N PHE A 102 -2.00 -13.11 -17.13
CA PHE A 102 -3.01 -13.09 -16.07
C PHE A 102 -2.84 -11.85 -15.16
N TYR A 103 -1.61 -11.54 -14.77
CA TYR A 103 -1.33 -10.42 -13.88
C TYR A 103 -1.51 -9.05 -14.55
N LYS A 104 -1.40 -8.95 -15.87
CA LYS A 104 -1.72 -7.71 -16.60
C LYS A 104 -3.16 -7.27 -16.39
N GLY A 105 -4.11 -8.23 -16.43
CA GLY A 105 -5.52 -7.97 -16.11
C GLY A 105 -5.70 -7.48 -14.69
N THR A 106 -5.01 -8.09 -13.73
CA THR A 106 -5.04 -7.69 -12.32
C THR A 106 -4.48 -6.28 -12.13
N GLY A 107 -3.37 -5.93 -12.78
CA GLY A 107 -2.79 -4.59 -12.75
C GLY A 107 -3.75 -3.52 -13.28
N LYS A 108 -4.42 -3.79 -14.41
CA LYS A 108 -5.44 -2.90 -14.98
C LYS A 108 -6.63 -2.71 -14.04
N LEU A 109 -7.11 -3.80 -13.45
CA LEU A 109 -8.22 -3.77 -12.49
C LEU A 109 -7.87 -2.94 -11.26
N LEU A 110 -6.69 -3.17 -10.68
CA LEU A 110 -6.19 -2.42 -9.53
C LEU A 110 -6.07 -0.93 -9.86
N ARG A 111 -5.49 -0.58 -11.01
CA ARG A 111 -5.37 0.82 -11.44
C ARG A 111 -6.73 1.49 -11.58
N GLY A 112 -7.68 0.82 -12.24
CA GLY A 112 -9.04 1.33 -12.39
C GLY A 112 -9.75 1.52 -11.06
N PHE A 113 -9.60 0.57 -10.15
CA PHE A 113 -10.14 0.65 -8.78
C PHE A 113 -9.55 1.85 -8.03
N LEU A 114 -8.24 2.00 -7.99
CA LEU A 114 -7.58 3.11 -7.29
C LEU A 114 -7.97 4.48 -7.86
N GLU A 115 -8.18 4.58 -9.17
CA GLU A 115 -8.66 5.83 -9.78
C GLU A 115 -10.11 6.14 -9.39
N LEU A 116 -10.99 5.15 -9.33
CA LEU A 116 -12.35 5.33 -8.83
C LEU A 116 -12.37 5.76 -7.37
N GLU A 117 -11.59 5.12 -6.51
CA GLU A 117 -11.48 5.47 -5.10
C GLU A 117 -10.95 6.89 -4.91
N LYS A 118 -9.96 7.29 -5.70
CA LYS A 118 -9.43 8.66 -5.69
C LYS A 118 -10.51 9.69 -6.05
N GLN A 119 -11.37 9.40 -7.02
CA GLN A 119 -12.48 10.27 -7.39
C GLN A 119 -13.56 10.29 -6.32
N LEU A 120 -13.91 9.13 -5.76
CA LEU A 120 -14.93 9.01 -4.73
C LEU A 120 -14.58 9.81 -3.46
N PHE A 121 -13.32 9.78 -3.07
CA PHE A 121 -12.82 10.48 -1.89
C PHE A 121 -12.15 11.84 -2.20
N HIS A 122 -12.41 12.43 -3.38
CA HIS A 122 -11.78 13.68 -3.81
C HIS A 122 -11.91 14.79 -2.76
N ASP A 123 -13.12 15.03 -2.26
CA ASP A 123 -13.44 16.10 -1.33
C ASP A 123 -13.35 15.70 0.15
N ARG A 124 -12.79 14.51 0.45
CA ARG A 124 -12.74 13.95 1.80
C ARG A 124 -11.32 13.60 2.21
N GLY A 125 -11.01 13.80 3.50
CA GLY A 125 -9.70 13.48 4.07
C GLY A 125 -8.63 14.51 3.69
N PRO A 126 -7.34 14.13 3.65
CA PRO A 126 -6.26 15.03 3.27
C PRO A 126 -6.48 15.62 1.88
N GLU A 127 -6.33 16.93 1.75
CA GLU A 127 -6.48 17.63 0.45
C GLU A 127 -5.48 17.15 -0.59
N LYS A 128 -4.28 16.76 -0.14
CA LYS A 128 -3.16 16.45 -1.02
C LYS A 128 -2.61 15.06 -0.78
N ILE A 129 -2.53 14.27 -1.85
CA ILE A 129 -1.78 13.02 -1.86
C ILE A 129 -0.32 13.37 -2.08
N GLU A 130 0.57 13.03 -1.14
CA GLU A 130 2.01 13.23 -1.33
C GLU A 130 2.53 12.37 -2.48
N SER A 131 3.40 12.92 -3.30
CA SER A 131 4.00 12.16 -4.39
C SER A 131 4.97 11.10 -3.84
N LEU A 132 5.03 9.96 -4.53
CA LEU A 132 5.99 8.90 -4.22
C LEU A 132 7.43 9.44 -4.20
N GLN A 133 7.77 10.34 -5.11
CA GLN A 133 9.08 10.99 -5.15
C GLN A 133 9.38 11.81 -3.89
N THR A 134 8.41 12.57 -3.37
CA THR A 134 8.55 13.34 -2.13
C THR A 134 8.79 12.42 -0.93
N LEU A 135 8.02 11.35 -0.83
CA LEU A 135 8.14 10.38 0.25
C LEU A 135 9.44 9.58 0.17
N ARG A 136 9.90 9.23 -1.02
CA ARG A 136 11.22 8.60 -1.22
C ARG A 136 12.36 9.47 -0.74
N LYS A 137 12.29 10.79 -0.93
CA LYS A 137 13.28 11.72 -0.35
C LYS A 137 13.25 11.75 1.17
N ARG A 138 12.07 11.58 1.77
CA ARG A 138 11.88 11.57 3.23
C ARG A 138 12.35 10.26 3.87
N TYR A 139 11.99 9.12 3.29
CA TYR A 139 12.21 7.79 3.86
C TYR A 139 13.40 7.04 3.26
N GLY A 140 13.80 7.38 2.04
CA GLY A 140 14.95 6.79 1.39
C GLY A 140 16.26 7.13 2.09
N SER A 141 17.21 6.20 2.10
CA SER A 141 18.59 6.53 2.48
C SER A 141 19.16 7.54 1.48
N ARG A 142 20.11 8.40 1.91
CA ARG A 142 20.79 9.41 1.07
C ARG A 142 21.51 8.85 -0.17
N LYS A 143 21.58 7.54 -0.32
CA LYS A 143 21.99 6.88 -1.58
C LYS A 143 20.77 6.82 -2.48
N GLU A 144 20.91 7.38 -3.67
CA GLU A 144 19.88 7.32 -4.71
C GLU A 144 19.37 5.89 -4.86
N TRP A 145 18.09 5.68 -4.53
CA TRP A 145 17.45 4.41 -4.80
C TRP A 145 17.24 4.30 -6.32
N LYS A 146 17.93 3.36 -6.95
CA LYS A 146 17.94 3.16 -8.41
C LYS A 146 16.99 2.08 -8.90
N GLY A 147 16.01 1.69 -8.09
CA GLY A 147 15.07 0.61 -8.43
C GLY A 147 15.24 -0.63 -7.55
N PRO A 148 14.67 -1.78 -7.93
CA PRO A 148 14.70 -2.99 -7.12
C PRO A 148 16.12 -3.32 -6.68
N LEU A 149 16.34 -3.35 -5.36
CA LEU A 149 17.65 -3.63 -4.73
C LEU A 149 18.08 -5.10 -4.83
N PHE A 150 17.26 -5.94 -5.45
CA PHE A 150 17.65 -7.30 -5.76
C PHE A 150 18.25 -7.35 -7.16
N GLU A 151 19.54 -7.14 -7.25
CA GLU A 151 20.29 -7.88 -8.27
C GLU A 151 20.05 -9.36 -8.01
N ALA A 152 19.65 -10.10 -9.04
CA ALA A 152 19.59 -11.55 -8.99
C ALA A 152 20.85 -12.05 -8.31
N GLY A 153 20.70 -12.75 -7.19
CA GLY A 153 21.79 -13.16 -6.37
C GLY A 153 22.88 -13.78 -7.21
N ASN A 154 24.10 -13.34 -7.06
CA ASN A 154 25.26 -14.07 -7.48
C ASN A 154 25.30 -15.38 -6.70
N GLU A 155 24.51 -16.34 -7.13
CA GLU A 155 24.82 -17.74 -6.92
C GLU A 155 26.03 -18.04 -7.79
N ASN A 156 27.19 -17.79 -7.25
CA ASN A 156 28.40 -18.53 -7.63
C ASN A 156 29.59 -17.91 -6.90
N LYS A 157 29.96 -18.55 -5.82
CA LYS A 157 31.34 -18.95 -5.55
C LYS A 157 31.43 -19.65 -4.20
N ALA A 158 30.99 -20.88 -4.19
CA ALA A 158 31.53 -21.85 -3.31
C ALA A 158 31.98 -22.99 -4.23
N ASP A 159 33.23 -22.89 -4.70
CA ASP A 159 34.01 -24.03 -5.10
C ASP A 159 35.44 -23.53 -5.40
N SER A 160 36.26 -23.68 -4.43
CA SER A 160 37.64 -24.09 -4.60
C SER A 160 38.27 -24.30 -3.24
#